data_ddb19bff11d7bc4d36f77d1bb40d2ed7
#
_entry.id   ddb19bff11d7bc4d36f77d1bb40d2ed7
#
_cell.length_a   1.000
_cell.length_b   1.000
_cell.length_c   1.000
_cell.angle_alpha   90.00
_cell.angle_beta   90.00
_cell.angle_gamma   90.00
#
_symmetry.space_group_name_H-M   'P 1'
#
loop_
_entity.id
_entity.type
_entity.pdbx_description
1 polymer ?
#
loop_
_entity_poly.entity_id
_entity_poly.type
_entity_poly.pdbx_seq_one_letter_code
_entity_poly.pdbx_strand_id
1 'polypeptide(L)'
;MKKSSILIGFLILVLISCTKEGPMGPAGPAGPAGPAGPTGPAGSVLYSRNFTVNPGQWTWNSTIYTYYIDLTFPEITAAFLPNCSVVAYMQNGTNIWSALPNTFYPTIGSSLSRTFEISYVTTGIVRLRYVWSDSRQQAPPNTELFNVVAVGK
;
A
#
# COMPACT_ATOMS: atom_id res chain seq x y z
N MET A 1 75.09 -32.29 60.09
CA MET A 1 73.98 -31.38 59.76
C MET A 1 74.03 -30.76 58.33
N LYS A 2 74.94 -31.09 57.39
CA LYS A 2 75.04 -30.46 56.02
C LYS A 2 74.35 -31.28 54.90
N LYS A 3 74.05 -32.56 55.11
CA LYS A 3 73.43 -33.38 54.04
C LYS A 3 71.90 -33.25 53.97
N SER A 4 71.25 -32.87 55.08
CA SER A 4 69.78 -32.70 55.11
C SER A 4 69.32 -31.45 54.38
N SER A 5 70.10 -30.36 54.37
CA SER A 5 69.79 -29.07 53.68
C SER A 5 69.83 -29.19 52.15
N ILE A 6 70.66 -30.07 51.59
CA ILE A 6 70.81 -30.30 50.17
C ILE A 6 69.56 -31.04 49.58
N LEU A 7 69.05 -32.04 50.41
CA LEU A 7 67.85 -32.79 49.97
C LEU A 7 66.59 -31.94 49.94
N ILE A 8 66.43 -31.01 50.89
CA ILE A 8 65.27 -30.06 50.89
C ILE A 8 65.36 -29.07 49.75
N GLY A 9 66.55 -28.60 49.43
CA GLY A 9 66.73 -27.69 48.26
C GLY A 9 66.38 -28.34 46.91
N PHE A 10 66.72 -29.64 46.78
CA PHE A 10 66.40 -30.39 45.53
C PHE A 10 64.91 -30.72 45.40
N LEU A 11 64.23 -30.97 46.52
CA LEU A 11 62.80 -31.26 46.59
C LEU A 11 61.97 -29.98 46.15
N ILE A 12 62.42 -28.80 46.58
CA ILE A 12 61.74 -27.55 46.22
C ILE A 12 61.91 -27.22 44.74
N LEU A 13 63.03 -27.57 44.12
CA LEU A 13 63.32 -27.30 42.70
C LEU A 13 62.41 -28.14 41.75
N VAL A 14 62.00 -29.35 42.19
CA VAL A 14 61.16 -30.26 41.41
C VAL A 14 59.68 -29.77 41.37
N LEU A 15 59.24 -29.04 42.40
CA LEU A 15 57.86 -28.55 42.47
C LEU A 15 57.56 -27.31 41.65
N ILE A 16 58.55 -26.61 41.11
CA ILE A 16 58.38 -25.39 40.29
C ILE A 16 58.29 -25.73 38.82
N SER A 17 58.47 -26.97 38.38
CA SER A 17 58.58 -27.34 36.95
C SER A 17 57.28 -27.75 36.31
N CYS A 18 56.10 -27.49 36.89
CA CYS A 18 54.87 -28.04 36.36
C CYS A 18 53.73 -27.05 36.29
N THR A 19 53.98 -25.88 35.65
CA THR A 19 52.89 -24.98 35.23
C THR A 19 53.22 -24.31 33.90
N LYS A 20 53.35 -25.10 32.85
CA LYS A 20 53.16 -24.60 31.48
C LYS A 20 51.86 -25.19 30.96
N GLU A 21 50.80 -24.41 31.03
CA GLU A 21 49.63 -24.69 30.21
C GLU A 21 50.07 -24.75 28.74
N GLY A 22 49.73 -25.83 28.05
CA GLY A 22 49.96 -25.96 26.63
C GLY A 22 49.22 -24.87 25.87
N PRO A 23 49.68 -24.50 24.66
CA PRO A 23 48.96 -23.52 23.83
C PRO A 23 47.51 -23.99 23.63
N MET A 24 46.58 -23.09 23.82
CA MET A 24 45.15 -23.33 23.57
C MET A 24 44.98 -23.87 22.14
N GLY A 25 44.27 -24.96 22.00
CA GLY A 25 43.96 -25.55 20.68
C GLY A 25 43.26 -24.52 19.77
N PRO A 26 43.41 -24.68 18.45
CA PRO A 26 42.74 -23.81 17.50
C PRO A 26 41.24 -23.80 17.72
N ALA A 27 40.60 -22.63 17.59
CA ALA A 27 39.16 -22.51 17.66
C ALA A 27 38.49 -23.43 16.61
N GLY A 28 37.44 -24.10 16.99
CA GLY A 28 36.67 -24.93 16.08
C GLY A 28 36.11 -24.09 14.87
N PRO A 29 35.84 -24.74 13.75
CA PRO A 29 35.24 -24.07 12.62
C PRO A 29 33.91 -23.42 12.98
N ALA A 30 33.64 -22.25 12.39
CA ALA A 30 32.35 -21.60 12.55
C ALA A 30 31.20 -22.51 12.08
N GLY A 31 30.13 -22.54 12.84
CA GLY A 31 28.91 -23.27 12.46
C GLY A 31 28.36 -22.82 11.10
N PRO A 32 27.59 -23.65 10.40
CA PRO A 32 26.94 -23.28 9.17
C PRO A 32 26.01 -22.06 9.37
N ALA A 33 25.94 -21.21 8.36
CA ALA A 33 24.99 -20.09 8.38
C ALA A 33 23.56 -20.61 8.54
N GLY A 34 22.74 -19.91 9.32
CA GLY A 34 21.32 -20.21 9.47
C GLY A 34 20.57 -20.08 8.13
N PRO A 35 19.41 -20.73 7.98
CA PRO A 35 18.59 -20.62 6.79
C PRO A 35 18.17 -19.15 6.57
N ALA A 36 18.03 -18.75 5.30
CA ALA A 36 17.52 -17.43 4.95
C ALA A 36 16.11 -17.25 5.56
N GLY A 37 15.84 -16.04 6.03
CA GLY A 37 14.49 -15.69 6.53
C GLY A 37 13.44 -15.77 5.40
N PRO A 38 12.16 -15.88 5.76
CA PRO A 38 11.08 -15.91 4.78
C PRO A 38 11.06 -14.61 3.97
N THR A 39 10.67 -14.71 2.69
CA THR A 39 10.45 -13.55 1.83
C THR A 39 9.40 -12.64 2.46
N GLY A 40 9.68 -11.34 2.50
CA GLY A 40 8.72 -10.35 2.98
C GLY A 40 7.41 -10.37 2.18
N PRO A 41 6.31 -9.85 2.74
CA PRO A 41 5.03 -9.79 2.05
C PRO A 41 5.15 -8.95 0.77
N ALA A 42 4.38 -9.32 -0.26
CA ALA A 42 4.30 -8.57 -1.51
C ALA A 42 3.85 -7.12 -1.24
N GLY A 43 4.50 -6.17 -1.89
CA GLY A 43 4.15 -4.75 -1.80
C GLY A 43 2.77 -4.46 -2.40
N SER A 44 2.18 -3.33 -2.02
CA SER A 44 0.95 -2.84 -2.64
C SER A 44 1.25 -2.30 -4.05
N VAL A 45 0.33 -2.53 -4.98
CA VAL A 45 0.34 -1.99 -6.35
C VAL A 45 -0.61 -0.80 -6.41
N LEU A 46 -0.19 0.26 -7.08
CA LEU A 46 -1.00 1.46 -7.30
C LEU A 46 -1.15 1.69 -8.81
N TYR A 47 -2.39 1.80 -9.24
CA TYR A 47 -2.76 2.21 -10.59
C TYR A 47 -3.50 3.53 -10.54
N SER A 48 -3.23 4.42 -11.49
CA SER A 48 -3.91 5.71 -11.60
C SER A 48 -4.20 6.02 -13.07
N ARG A 49 -5.44 6.45 -13.36
CA ARG A 49 -5.86 6.86 -14.70
C ARG A 49 -6.67 8.15 -14.66
N ASN A 50 -6.40 9.00 -15.65
CA ASN A 50 -7.19 10.19 -15.89
C ASN A 50 -8.24 9.92 -16.97
N PHE A 51 -9.44 10.45 -16.77
CA PHE A 51 -10.57 10.35 -17.67
C PHE A 51 -11.15 11.74 -17.94
N THR A 52 -11.37 12.04 -19.23
CA THR A 52 -12.11 13.21 -19.65
C THR A 52 -13.48 12.76 -20.09
N VAL A 53 -14.52 13.24 -19.42
CA VAL A 53 -15.91 12.84 -19.66
C VAL A 53 -16.71 14.02 -20.16
N ASN A 54 -17.20 13.92 -21.40
CA ASN A 54 -18.04 14.94 -22.01
C ASN A 54 -19.53 14.76 -21.63
N PRO A 55 -20.35 15.82 -21.67
CA PRO A 55 -21.77 15.74 -21.30
C PRO A 55 -22.56 14.64 -22.02
N GLY A 56 -22.29 14.41 -23.30
CA GLY A 56 -22.98 13.39 -24.11
C GLY A 56 -22.60 11.95 -23.84
N GLN A 57 -21.59 11.69 -22.99
CA GLN A 57 -21.17 10.33 -22.63
C GLN A 57 -21.93 9.77 -21.41
N TRP A 58 -22.66 10.61 -20.70
CA TRP A 58 -23.46 10.22 -19.56
C TRP A 58 -24.75 9.53 -19.99
N THR A 59 -25.04 8.36 -19.44
CA THR A 59 -26.25 7.58 -19.71
C THR A 59 -27.27 7.81 -18.60
N TRP A 60 -28.51 8.14 -18.98
CA TRP A 60 -29.61 8.30 -18.03
C TRP A 60 -30.19 6.94 -17.64
N ASN A 61 -30.36 6.72 -16.33
CA ASN A 61 -31.08 5.60 -15.77
C ASN A 61 -32.40 6.10 -15.14
N SER A 62 -33.53 5.82 -15.80
CA SER A 62 -34.85 6.25 -15.37
C SER A 62 -35.39 5.50 -14.16
N THR A 63 -34.83 4.33 -13.83
CA THR A 63 -35.27 3.53 -12.67
C THR A 63 -34.78 4.13 -11.36
N ILE A 64 -33.57 4.67 -11.36
CA ILE A 64 -32.93 5.26 -10.16
C ILE A 64 -32.72 6.76 -10.28
N TYR A 65 -33.22 7.38 -11.34
CA TYR A 65 -33.18 8.83 -11.59
C TYR A 65 -31.75 9.41 -11.49
N THR A 66 -30.80 8.78 -12.17
CA THR A 66 -29.39 9.19 -12.14
C THR A 66 -28.75 9.10 -13.52
N TYR A 67 -27.71 9.88 -13.72
CA TYR A 67 -26.77 9.66 -14.82
C TYR A 67 -25.63 8.79 -14.35
N TYR A 68 -25.09 7.95 -15.23
CA TYR A 68 -23.90 7.16 -14.96
C TYR A 68 -22.98 7.11 -16.18
N ILE A 69 -21.73 6.79 -15.94
CA ILE A 69 -20.74 6.44 -16.95
C ILE A 69 -19.87 5.29 -16.45
N ASP A 70 -19.55 4.37 -17.35
CA ASP A 70 -18.61 3.28 -17.12
C ASP A 70 -17.23 3.67 -17.64
N LEU A 71 -16.28 3.82 -16.74
CA LEU A 71 -14.89 4.10 -17.05
C LEU A 71 -14.12 2.80 -17.17
N THR A 72 -13.47 2.57 -18.31
CA THR A 72 -12.67 1.36 -18.53
C THR A 72 -11.35 1.45 -17.75
N PHE A 73 -11.16 0.53 -16.81
CA PHE A 73 -9.98 0.44 -15.96
C PHE A 73 -9.45 -1.01 -15.94
N PRO A 74 -8.74 -1.45 -16.99
CA PRO A 74 -8.38 -2.86 -17.21
C PRO A 74 -7.45 -3.43 -16.16
N GLU A 75 -6.74 -2.60 -15.38
CA GLU A 75 -5.90 -3.04 -14.26
C GLU A 75 -6.70 -3.61 -13.10
N ILE A 76 -8.00 -3.30 -13.01
CA ILE A 76 -8.90 -3.92 -12.03
C ILE A 76 -9.31 -5.30 -12.55
N THR A 77 -8.44 -6.27 -12.37
CA THR A 77 -8.69 -7.67 -12.73
C THR A 77 -9.55 -8.39 -11.67
N ALA A 78 -10.09 -9.55 -12.02
CA ALA A 78 -10.83 -10.39 -11.06
C ALA A 78 -9.95 -10.82 -9.87
N ALA A 79 -8.65 -10.97 -10.06
CA ALA A 79 -7.70 -11.30 -8.98
C ALA A 79 -7.38 -10.09 -8.09
N PHE A 80 -7.33 -8.89 -8.66
CA PHE A 80 -7.01 -7.65 -7.93
C PHE A 80 -8.22 -7.11 -7.15
N LEU A 81 -9.44 -7.24 -7.70
CA LEU A 81 -10.67 -6.64 -7.16
C LEU A 81 -10.97 -6.98 -5.68
N PRO A 82 -10.80 -8.23 -5.17
CA PRO A 82 -11.13 -8.54 -3.79
C PRO A 82 -10.22 -7.87 -2.75
N ASN A 83 -9.03 -7.43 -3.17
CA ASN A 83 -8.00 -6.89 -2.28
C ASN A 83 -7.61 -5.46 -2.64
N CYS A 84 -8.46 -4.74 -3.38
CA CYS A 84 -8.19 -3.37 -3.78
C CYS A 84 -9.17 -2.36 -3.16
N SER A 85 -8.67 -1.14 -3.01
CA SER A 85 -9.47 0.04 -2.74
C SER A 85 -9.43 0.95 -3.95
N VAL A 86 -10.60 1.45 -4.35
CA VAL A 86 -10.72 2.39 -5.48
C VAL A 86 -11.23 3.73 -4.98
N VAL A 87 -10.52 4.79 -5.32
CA VAL A 87 -10.87 6.17 -5.01
C VAL A 87 -10.90 6.95 -6.33
N ALA A 88 -11.85 7.84 -6.48
CA ALA A 88 -11.88 8.76 -7.60
C ALA A 88 -11.83 10.20 -7.11
N TYR A 89 -11.21 11.04 -7.91
CA TYR A 89 -11.10 12.48 -7.71
C TYR A 89 -11.68 13.18 -8.93
N MET A 90 -12.31 14.33 -8.71
CA MET A 90 -12.80 15.21 -9.76
C MET A 90 -12.02 16.52 -9.72
N GLN A 91 -11.67 17.06 -10.90
CA GLN A 91 -11.01 18.34 -10.99
C GLN A 91 -12.04 19.48 -10.89
N ASN A 92 -11.91 20.34 -9.88
CA ASN A 92 -12.81 21.47 -9.59
C ASN A 92 -12.24 22.83 -10.00
N GLY A 93 -11.08 22.85 -10.63
CA GLY A 93 -10.36 24.06 -11.07
C GLY A 93 -8.96 23.71 -11.52
N THR A 94 -8.17 24.69 -11.89
CA THR A 94 -6.79 24.45 -12.32
C THR A 94 -5.99 23.86 -11.17
N ASN A 95 -5.55 22.58 -11.33
CA ASN A 95 -4.77 21.81 -10.34
C ASN A 95 -5.47 21.58 -8.98
N ILE A 96 -6.80 21.73 -8.91
CA ILE A 96 -7.57 21.45 -7.69
C ILE A 96 -8.38 20.17 -7.92
N TRP A 97 -8.13 19.16 -7.08
CA TRP A 97 -8.80 17.86 -7.11
C TRP A 97 -9.56 17.62 -5.82
N SER A 98 -10.81 17.19 -5.93
CA SER A 98 -11.65 16.81 -4.81
C SER A 98 -11.98 15.32 -4.89
N ALA A 99 -11.87 14.62 -3.76
CA ALA A 99 -12.25 13.23 -3.69
C ALA A 99 -13.76 13.05 -3.85
N LEU A 100 -14.18 11.95 -4.48
CA LEU A 100 -15.57 11.54 -4.53
C LEU A 100 -15.97 10.74 -3.27
N PRO A 101 -17.20 10.88 -2.77
CA PRO A 101 -18.29 11.70 -3.32
C PRO A 101 -18.05 13.20 -3.14
N ASN A 102 -18.42 13.98 -4.16
CA ASN A 102 -18.31 15.43 -4.11
C ASN A 102 -19.63 16.09 -4.50
N THR A 103 -20.13 16.97 -3.65
CA THR A 103 -21.42 17.65 -3.81
C THR A 103 -21.24 19.13 -4.08
N PHE A 104 -21.90 19.61 -5.12
CA PHE A 104 -21.89 21.00 -5.56
C PHE A 104 -23.28 21.64 -5.43
N TYR A 105 -23.29 22.91 -5.10
CA TYR A 105 -24.48 23.76 -5.15
C TYR A 105 -24.37 24.70 -6.35
N PRO A 106 -25.30 24.64 -7.32
CA PRO A 106 -25.19 25.44 -8.55
C PRO A 106 -25.14 26.94 -8.33
N THR A 107 -25.76 27.40 -7.24
CA THR A 107 -25.78 28.82 -6.85
C THR A 107 -25.64 28.90 -5.33
N ILE A 108 -24.96 29.93 -4.83
CA ILE A 108 -24.89 30.23 -3.39
C ILE A 108 -26.30 30.40 -2.86
N GLY A 109 -26.66 29.65 -1.79
CA GLY A 109 -28.01 29.64 -1.20
C GLY A 109 -29.02 28.74 -1.92
N SER A 110 -28.62 27.98 -2.95
CA SER A 110 -29.48 26.97 -3.59
C SER A 110 -29.78 25.82 -2.64
N SER A 111 -31.05 25.42 -2.56
CA SER A 111 -31.47 24.16 -1.93
C SER A 111 -31.19 22.93 -2.81
N LEU A 112 -30.87 23.14 -4.07
CA LEU A 112 -30.55 22.09 -5.04
C LEU A 112 -29.07 21.80 -5.02
N SER A 113 -28.72 20.52 -5.02
CA SER A 113 -27.34 20.07 -5.14
C SER A 113 -27.17 19.00 -6.22
N ARG A 114 -25.95 18.85 -6.67
CA ARG A 114 -25.53 17.79 -7.58
C ARG A 114 -24.32 17.08 -7.01
N THR A 115 -24.33 15.75 -7.08
CA THR A 115 -23.29 14.91 -6.49
C THR A 115 -22.68 14.00 -7.55
N PHE A 116 -21.35 13.94 -7.58
CA PHE A 116 -20.60 12.90 -8.27
C PHE A 116 -20.08 11.89 -7.27
N GLU A 117 -20.22 10.61 -7.57
CA GLU A 117 -19.75 9.54 -6.68
C GLU A 117 -19.37 8.28 -7.47
N ILE A 118 -18.63 7.36 -6.82
CA ILE A 118 -18.44 5.99 -7.33
C ILE A 118 -19.68 5.20 -6.94
N SER A 119 -20.35 4.64 -7.96
CA SER A 119 -21.54 3.80 -7.76
C SER A 119 -21.19 2.35 -7.50
N TYR A 120 -20.26 1.80 -8.29
CA TYR A 120 -19.68 0.47 -8.08
C TYR A 120 -18.37 0.30 -8.82
N VAL A 121 -17.63 -0.73 -8.43
CA VAL A 121 -16.42 -1.19 -9.10
C VAL A 121 -16.56 -2.67 -9.42
N THR A 122 -16.22 -3.05 -10.64
CA THR A 122 -16.17 -4.45 -11.08
C THR A 122 -14.91 -4.67 -11.94
N THR A 123 -14.70 -5.90 -12.41
CA THR A 123 -13.57 -6.23 -13.27
C THR A 123 -13.54 -5.33 -14.51
N GLY A 124 -12.46 -4.55 -14.63
CA GLY A 124 -12.22 -3.66 -15.77
C GLY A 124 -13.08 -2.40 -15.82
N ILE A 125 -13.97 -2.17 -14.84
CA ILE A 125 -14.92 -1.04 -14.90
C ILE A 125 -15.04 -0.36 -13.55
N VAL A 126 -14.99 0.98 -13.57
CA VAL A 126 -15.40 1.85 -12.47
C VAL A 126 -16.59 2.68 -12.93
N ARG A 127 -17.74 2.49 -12.32
CA ARG A 127 -18.94 3.30 -12.62
C ARG A 127 -18.99 4.52 -11.74
N LEU A 128 -19.00 5.69 -12.37
CA LEU A 128 -19.36 6.94 -11.72
C LEU A 128 -20.85 7.21 -11.88
N ARG A 129 -21.43 7.85 -10.88
CA ARG A 129 -22.82 8.32 -10.86
C ARG A 129 -22.86 9.81 -10.63
N TYR A 130 -23.81 10.46 -11.32
CA TYR A 130 -24.13 11.88 -11.15
C TYR A 130 -25.61 12.02 -10.81
N VAL A 131 -25.90 12.71 -9.72
CA VAL A 131 -27.23 12.80 -9.14
C VAL A 131 -27.57 14.25 -8.84
N TRP A 132 -28.81 14.69 -9.19
CA TRP A 132 -29.41 15.89 -8.68
C TRP A 132 -30.24 15.58 -7.41
N SER A 133 -30.25 16.47 -6.43
CA SER A 133 -31.02 16.29 -5.20
C SER A 133 -32.55 16.22 -5.41
N ASP A 134 -33.05 16.76 -6.52
CA ASP A 134 -34.47 16.69 -6.94
C ASP A 134 -34.74 15.64 -8.04
N SER A 135 -33.77 14.76 -8.31
CA SER A 135 -33.89 13.67 -9.29
C SER A 135 -34.20 14.11 -10.71
N ARG A 136 -33.90 15.37 -11.06
CA ARG A 136 -34.15 15.87 -12.42
C ARG A 136 -33.28 15.20 -13.47
N GLN A 137 -33.84 15.06 -14.68
CA GLN A 137 -33.11 14.54 -15.84
C GLN A 137 -32.30 15.66 -16.50
N GLN A 138 -31.16 15.99 -15.92
CA GLN A 138 -30.21 16.96 -16.47
C GLN A 138 -28.79 16.41 -16.33
N ALA A 139 -28.16 16.11 -17.45
CA ALA A 139 -26.77 15.66 -17.50
C ALA A 139 -25.79 16.74 -16.99
N PRO A 140 -24.57 16.37 -16.57
CA PRO A 140 -23.50 17.32 -16.30
C PRO A 140 -23.33 18.26 -17.50
N PRO A 141 -23.36 19.59 -17.30
CA PRO A 141 -23.33 20.55 -18.42
C PRO A 141 -21.94 20.72 -19.02
N ASN A 142 -20.90 20.37 -18.31
CA ASN A 142 -19.52 20.60 -18.68
C ASN A 142 -18.78 19.28 -18.94
N THR A 143 -17.64 19.39 -19.60
CA THR A 143 -16.65 18.32 -19.64
C THR A 143 -15.99 18.24 -18.29
N GLU A 144 -16.03 17.06 -17.68
CA GLU A 144 -15.48 16.79 -16.35
C GLU A 144 -14.21 15.95 -16.47
N LEU A 145 -13.22 16.23 -15.61
CA LEU A 145 -12.00 15.44 -15.52
C LEU A 145 -11.99 14.67 -14.21
N PHE A 146 -11.74 13.37 -14.34
CA PHE A 146 -11.63 12.47 -13.20
C PHE A 146 -10.25 11.82 -13.17
N ASN A 147 -9.70 11.63 -11.98
CA ASN A 147 -8.58 10.75 -11.74
C ASN A 147 -9.08 9.59 -10.87
N VAL A 148 -8.93 8.37 -11.36
CA VAL A 148 -9.30 7.15 -10.62
C VAL A 148 -8.03 6.45 -10.21
N VAL A 149 -7.95 6.10 -8.93
CA VAL A 149 -6.81 5.44 -8.30
C VAL A 149 -7.28 4.11 -7.70
N ALA A 150 -6.61 3.03 -8.07
CA ALA A 150 -6.82 1.72 -7.49
C ALA A 150 -5.54 1.27 -6.77
N VAL A 151 -5.68 0.88 -5.50
CA VAL A 151 -4.57 0.40 -4.65
C VAL A 151 -4.93 -0.96 -4.10
N GLY A 152 -4.04 -1.93 -4.24
CA GLY A 152 -4.29 -3.29 -3.78
C GLY A 152 -3.03 -4.15 -3.74
N LYS A 153 -3.21 -5.46 -3.50
CA LYS A 153 -2.16 -6.48 -3.49
C LYS A 153 -2.42 -7.53 -4.56
#